data_8b1b5e4dd1bba56279fc9ddb743b1250
#
_entry.id   8b1b5e4dd1bba56279fc9ddb743b1250
#
_cell.length_a   1.000
_cell.length_b   1.000
_cell.length_c   1.000
_cell.angle_alpha   90.00
_cell.angle_beta   90.00
_cell.angle_gamma   90.00
#
_symmetry.space_group_name_H-M   'P 1'
#
loop_
_entity.id
_entity.type
_entity.pdbx_description
1 polymer ?
#
loop_
_entity_poly.entity_id
_entity_poly.type
_entity_poly.pdbx_seq_one_letter_code
_entity_poly.pdbx_strand_id
1 'polypeptide(L)'
;MIENRHILKNISVTIKGIFNTDVPENAPGIISFDDYWPAIKSNGLLKSDATISRVVNASTQLEDIINRAFPKAAYKPLAIKIIYALSVHRLTTSGLDVQFGLTAENLKDDLCLFLPMPEQDADFLLSLIKTTLKDIMTTVSGQFIIYNDANNQYFIDVDKIVDYDEKIKQKASIMADGELNRYFYQLVYSCLDWDAKQYVPGFEIYQRDLNWDSHNMYREGYLFLGLPGERSTAQPERDFYIHIMPPYGAGEPSVKNLPDEVYFFFKSSVEFKETLGLFAAASSLAQISEGKDKEAYQNKAGMIRKNLIKYLSENKNTCFDILYKGTKLQMIEVLKGKYNRDMDFKDTVDLAASICFDEYFCGKYPDYPIMKTKITRKNMAENVRQAFDYFAGRKTQIATLMLQSYGILDGDKIRPEGSKYASYFIDKIKSLPPQGVINFSDIFDMKNDYEYEDSRFHI
;
A
#
# COMPACT_ATOMS: atom_id res chain seq x y z
N MET A 1 -26.71 -38.92 -22.74
CA MET A 1 -25.93 -40.16 -22.46
C MET A 1 -24.84 -40.25 -23.50
N ILE A 2 -23.58 -40.06 -23.13
CA ILE A 2 -22.44 -40.20 -24.05
C ILE A 2 -22.39 -41.69 -24.44
N GLU A 3 -22.46 -42.03 -25.71
CA GLU A 3 -22.37 -43.41 -26.14
C GLU A 3 -21.05 -44.03 -25.64
N ASN A 4 -21.10 -45.21 -25.08
CA ASN A 4 -19.95 -45.96 -24.54
C ASN A 4 -18.75 -46.04 -25.51
N ARG A 5 -19.00 -46.02 -26.82
CA ARG A 5 -17.96 -46.00 -27.88
C ARG A 5 -17.06 -44.75 -27.82
N HIS A 6 -17.62 -43.58 -27.51
CA HIS A 6 -16.84 -42.34 -27.42
C HIS A 6 -15.96 -42.30 -26.19
N ILE A 7 -16.43 -42.85 -25.06
CA ILE A 7 -15.64 -42.98 -23.82
C ILE A 7 -14.44 -43.92 -24.06
N LEU A 8 -14.69 -45.10 -24.65
CA LEU A 8 -13.62 -46.07 -24.94
C LEU A 8 -12.61 -45.49 -25.96
N LYS A 9 -13.06 -44.72 -26.95
CA LYS A 9 -12.17 -44.05 -27.91
C LYS A 9 -11.28 -43.01 -27.21
N ASN A 10 -11.84 -42.20 -26.32
CA ASN A 10 -11.07 -41.20 -25.56
C ASN A 10 -10.05 -41.85 -24.64
N ILE A 11 -10.43 -42.89 -23.92
CA ILE A 11 -9.52 -43.69 -23.08
C ILE A 11 -8.38 -44.24 -23.96
N SER A 12 -8.70 -44.83 -25.11
CA SER A 12 -7.68 -45.37 -26.02
C SER A 12 -6.75 -44.29 -26.58
N VAL A 13 -7.25 -43.09 -26.92
CA VAL A 13 -6.43 -41.98 -27.41
C VAL A 13 -5.52 -41.46 -26.30
N THR A 14 -6.02 -41.32 -25.07
CA THR A 14 -5.23 -40.87 -23.90
C THR A 14 -4.11 -41.86 -23.59
N ILE A 15 -4.43 -43.16 -23.52
CA ILE A 15 -3.46 -44.24 -23.31
C ILE A 15 -2.37 -44.21 -24.39
N LYS A 16 -2.76 -44.16 -25.67
CA LYS A 16 -1.79 -44.06 -26.79
C LYS A 16 -0.95 -42.80 -26.74
N GLY A 17 -1.52 -41.66 -26.33
CA GLY A 17 -0.78 -40.42 -26.17
C GLY A 17 0.33 -40.57 -25.11
N ILE A 18 -0.01 -41.15 -23.98
CA ILE A 18 0.94 -41.36 -22.88
C ILE A 18 2.03 -42.35 -23.24
N PHE A 19 1.69 -43.46 -23.92
CA PHE A 19 2.68 -44.45 -24.39
C PHE A 19 3.64 -43.90 -25.45
N ASN A 20 3.30 -42.81 -26.12
CA ASN A 20 4.14 -42.17 -27.13
C ASN A 20 4.97 -41.00 -26.56
N THR A 21 4.85 -40.68 -25.29
CA THR A 21 5.68 -39.67 -24.60
C THR A 21 6.70 -40.32 -23.72
N ASP A 22 7.89 -39.72 -23.58
CA ASP A 22 8.88 -40.14 -22.62
C ASP A 22 8.31 -39.95 -21.22
N VAL A 23 8.05 -41.05 -20.53
CA VAL A 23 7.58 -41.04 -19.15
C VAL A 23 8.77 -40.74 -18.25
N PRO A 24 8.71 -39.70 -17.39
CA PRO A 24 9.80 -39.43 -16.44
C PRO A 24 10.11 -40.66 -15.60
N GLU A 25 11.39 -40.95 -15.32
CA GLU A 25 11.83 -42.11 -14.53
C GLU A 25 11.11 -42.23 -13.19
N ASN A 26 10.67 -41.12 -12.61
CA ASN A 26 9.97 -41.06 -11.32
C ASN A 26 8.43 -41.05 -11.46
N ALA A 27 7.87 -41.20 -12.66
CA ALA A 27 6.43 -41.23 -12.82
C ALA A 27 5.86 -42.57 -12.29
N PRO A 28 4.72 -42.53 -11.58
CA PRO A 28 4.16 -43.72 -10.91
C PRO A 28 3.57 -44.76 -11.90
N GLY A 29 3.66 -44.59 -13.19
CA GLY A 29 3.09 -45.51 -14.20
C GLY A 29 1.56 -45.59 -14.17
N ILE A 30 0.90 -44.61 -13.57
CA ILE A 30 -0.55 -44.53 -13.40
C ILE A 30 -1.04 -43.35 -14.27
N ILE A 31 -2.16 -43.55 -14.96
CA ILE A 31 -2.84 -42.48 -15.67
C ILE A 31 -3.70 -41.74 -14.68
N SER A 32 -3.36 -40.46 -14.43
CA SER A 32 -4.12 -39.58 -13.53
C SER A 32 -5.35 -38.97 -14.23
N PHE A 33 -6.29 -38.42 -13.46
CA PHE A 33 -7.52 -37.84 -14.02
C PHE A 33 -7.24 -36.62 -14.92
N ASP A 34 -6.23 -35.84 -14.61
CA ASP A 34 -5.83 -34.69 -15.43
C ASP A 34 -5.34 -35.10 -16.83
N ASP A 35 -4.78 -36.29 -17.00
CA ASP A 35 -4.29 -36.81 -18.28
C ASP A 35 -5.42 -37.02 -19.33
N TYR A 36 -6.66 -37.21 -18.87
CA TYR A 36 -7.81 -37.35 -19.79
C TYR A 36 -8.31 -36.02 -20.36
N TRP A 37 -8.02 -34.90 -19.69
CA TRP A 37 -8.59 -33.60 -20.04
C TRP A 37 -8.19 -33.10 -21.44
N PRO A 38 -6.93 -33.15 -21.87
CA PRO A 38 -6.54 -32.73 -23.23
C PRO A 38 -7.31 -33.47 -24.35
N ALA A 39 -7.54 -34.77 -24.15
CA ALA A 39 -8.31 -35.58 -25.09
C ALA A 39 -9.80 -35.16 -25.17
N ILE A 40 -10.40 -34.90 -24.02
CA ILE A 40 -11.78 -34.38 -23.93
C ILE A 40 -11.87 -32.98 -24.53
N LYS A 41 -10.95 -32.08 -24.17
CA LYS A 41 -10.90 -30.70 -24.68
C LYS A 41 -10.71 -30.61 -26.19
N SER A 42 -9.99 -31.53 -26.80
CA SER A 42 -9.76 -31.55 -28.27
C SER A 42 -10.88 -32.24 -29.08
N ASN A 43 -11.78 -32.97 -28.45
CA ASN A 43 -12.78 -33.74 -29.10
C ASN A 43 -14.01 -32.90 -29.49
N GLY A 44 -14.17 -32.60 -30.81
CA GLY A 44 -15.28 -31.80 -31.33
C GLY A 44 -16.67 -32.40 -31.11
N LEU A 45 -16.78 -33.74 -31.10
CA LEU A 45 -18.06 -34.42 -30.85
C LEU A 45 -18.51 -34.27 -29.39
N LEU A 46 -17.58 -34.32 -28.45
CA LEU A 46 -17.89 -34.10 -27.04
C LEU A 46 -18.28 -32.63 -26.77
N LYS A 47 -17.69 -31.68 -27.47
CA LYS A 47 -18.05 -30.27 -27.37
C LYS A 47 -19.45 -29.93 -27.90
N SER A 48 -20.08 -30.78 -28.68
CA SER A 48 -21.46 -30.57 -29.12
C SER A 48 -22.49 -30.84 -28.02
N ASP A 49 -22.11 -31.53 -26.97
CA ASP A 49 -22.91 -31.66 -25.73
C ASP A 49 -22.83 -30.35 -24.92
N ALA A 50 -24.01 -29.79 -24.63
CA ALA A 50 -24.10 -28.50 -23.94
C ALA A 50 -23.46 -28.54 -22.54
N THR A 51 -23.55 -29.65 -21.81
CA THR A 51 -22.97 -29.83 -20.47
C THR A 51 -21.45 -29.87 -20.55
N ILE A 52 -20.91 -30.68 -21.46
CA ILE A 52 -19.46 -30.80 -21.65
C ILE A 52 -18.87 -29.48 -22.14
N SER A 53 -19.55 -28.81 -23.07
CA SER A 53 -19.13 -27.51 -23.61
C SER A 53 -19.01 -26.46 -22.52
N ARG A 54 -19.94 -26.42 -21.56
CA ARG A 54 -19.88 -25.48 -20.41
C ARG A 54 -18.63 -25.72 -19.54
N VAL A 55 -18.33 -26.98 -19.22
CA VAL A 55 -17.13 -27.34 -18.42
C VAL A 55 -15.85 -27.03 -19.20
N VAL A 56 -15.81 -27.34 -20.50
CA VAL A 56 -14.65 -27.05 -21.38
C VAL A 56 -14.39 -25.55 -21.47
N ASN A 57 -15.44 -24.75 -21.62
CA ASN A 57 -15.30 -23.29 -21.68
C ASN A 57 -14.79 -22.71 -20.33
N ALA A 58 -15.37 -23.13 -19.21
CA ALA A 58 -14.91 -22.72 -17.87
C ALA A 58 -13.45 -23.11 -17.61
N SER A 59 -13.08 -24.35 -17.91
CA SER A 59 -11.71 -24.84 -17.76
C SER A 59 -10.71 -24.12 -18.66
N THR A 60 -11.10 -23.79 -19.90
CA THR A 60 -10.23 -23.05 -20.82
C THR A 60 -9.97 -21.63 -20.31
N GLN A 61 -10.98 -20.95 -19.80
CA GLN A 61 -10.81 -19.62 -19.22
C GLN A 61 -9.94 -19.65 -17.94
N LEU A 62 -10.14 -20.66 -17.07
CA LEU A 62 -9.28 -20.88 -15.92
C LEU A 62 -7.82 -21.08 -16.33
N GLU A 63 -7.57 -21.94 -17.32
CA GLU A 63 -6.22 -22.17 -17.84
C GLU A 63 -5.58 -20.88 -18.36
N ASP A 64 -6.32 -20.08 -19.12
CA ASP A 64 -5.86 -18.79 -19.64
C ASP A 64 -5.53 -17.80 -18.54
N ILE A 65 -6.35 -17.72 -17.49
CA ILE A 65 -6.10 -16.84 -16.32
C ILE A 65 -4.84 -17.30 -15.58
N ILE A 66 -4.72 -18.60 -15.32
CA ILE A 66 -3.54 -19.16 -14.63
C ILE A 66 -2.27 -18.95 -15.46
N ASN A 67 -2.32 -19.17 -16.77
CA ASN A 67 -1.16 -18.96 -17.63
C ASN A 67 -0.65 -17.51 -17.61
N ARG A 68 -1.57 -16.55 -17.51
CA ARG A 68 -1.24 -15.11 -17.50
C ARG A 68 -0.85 -14.57 -16.12
N ALA A 69 -1.52 -14.99 -15.07
CA ALA A 69 -1.50 -14.29 -13.78
C ALA A 69 -1.06 -15.12 -12.56
N PHE A 70 -0.71 -16.41 -12.72
CA PHE A 70 -0.33 -17.25 -11.59
C PHE A 70 1.00 -16.79 -10.97
N PRO A 71 1.06 -16.53 -9.64
CA PRO A 71 2.19 -15.81 -9.04
C PRO A 71 3.49 -16.63 -8.95
N LYS A 72 3.39 -17.97 -8.90
CA LYS A 72 4.53 -18.87 -8.70
C LYS A 72 4.77 -19.75 -9.92
N ALA A 73 5.67 -19.33 -10.80
CA ALA A 73 5.96 -20.04 -12.06
C ALA A 73 6.27 -21.54 -11.86
N ALA A 74 7.00 -21.90 -10.79
CA ALA A 74 7.35 -23.29 -10.50
C ALA A 74 6.13 -24.20 -10.19
N TYR A 75 5.04 -23.64 -9.67
CA TYR A 75 3.82 -24.38 -9.33
C TYR A 75 2.71 -24.25 -10.36
N LYS A 76 2.93 -23.49 -11.41
CA LYS A 76 1.96 -23.35 -12.52
C LYS A 76 1.59 -24.68 -13.18
N PRO A 77 2.52 -25.63 -13.46
CA PRO A 77 2.15 -26.94 -13.98
C PRO A 77 1.19 -27.70 -13.07
N LEU A 78 1.40 -27.67 -11.76
CA LEU A 78 0.51 -28.29 -10.79
C LEU A 78 -0.87 -27.62 -10.78
N ALA A 79 -0.92 -26.28 -10.86
CA ALA A 79 -2.19 -25.55 -10.92
C ALA A 79 -3.03 -25.95 -12.15
N ILE A 80 -2.40 -26.11 -13.31
CA ILE A 80 -3.06 -26.59 -14.53
C ILE A 80 -3.56 -28.01 -14.37
N LYS A 81 -2.76 -28.92 -13.80
CA LYS A 81 -3.18 -30.32 -13.52
C LYS A 81 -4.38 -30.36 -12.56
N ILE A 82 -4.40 -29.55 -11.53
CA ILE A 82 -5.53 -29.44 -10.59
C ILE A 82 -6.81 -29.00 -11.35
N ILE A 83 -6.71 -27.99 -12.22
CA ILE A 83 -7.86 -27.53 -13.02
C ILE A 83 -8.36 -28.66 -13.93
N TYR A 84 -7.47 -29.40 -14.56
CA TYR A 84 -7.81 -30.52 -15.43
C TYR A 84 -8.50 -31.65 -14.64
N ALA A 85 -7.94 -32.03 -13.49
CA ALA A 85 -8.52 -33.04 -12.62
C ALA A 85 -9.93 -32.66 -12.15
N LEU A 86 -10.12 -31.43 -11.68
CA LEU A 86 -11.43 -30.90 -11.29
C LEU A 86 -12.41 -30.85 -12.45
N SER A 87 -11.92 -30.54 -13.68
CA SER A 87 -12.76 -30.51 -14.88
C SER A 87 -13.27 -31.90 -15.26
N VAL A 88 -12.39 -32.90 -15.24
CA VAL A 88 -12.79 -34.31 -15.50
C VAL A 88 -13.76 -34.78 -14.42
N HIS A 89 -13.45 -34.53 -13.13
CA HIS A 89 -14.34 -34.89 -12.03
C HIS A 89 -15.73 -34.25 -12.20
N ARG A 90 -15.79 -32.97 -12.61
CA ARG A 90 -17.06 -32.27 -12.83
C ARG A 90 -17.94 -32.94 -13.89
N LEU A 91 -17.34 -33.58 -14.91
CA LEU A 91 -18.05 -34.36 -15.94
C LEU A 91 -18.52 -35.74 -15.46
N THR A 92 -17.94 -36.26 -14.37
CA THR A 92 -18.30 -37.56 -13.80
C THR A 92 -19.44 -37.47 -12.77
N THR A 93 -19.72 -36.27 -12.25
CA THR A 93 -20.83 -36.03 -11.31
C THR A 93 -22.17 -36.05 -12.04
N SER A 94 -23.21 -36.63 -11.45
CA SER A 94 -24.52 -36.80 -12.05
C SER A 94 -25.34 -35.51 -12.02
N GLY A 95 -25.04 -34.60 -12.95
CA GLY A 95 -25.72 -33.33 -13.14
C GLY A 95 -24.91 -32.11 -12.67
N LEU A 96 -25.03 -30.99 -13.39
CA LEU A 96 -24.34 -29.75 -13.06
C LEU A 96 -24.97 -29.04 -11.87
N ASP A 97 -26.19 -29.41 -11.48
CA ASP A 97 -26.94 -28.82 -10.37
C ASP A 97 -26.43 -29.31 -9.00
N VAL A 98 -25.65 -30.41 -8.97
CA VAL A 98 -25.10 -30.94 -7.72
C VAL A 98 -23.74 -30.32 -7.46
N GLN A 99 -23.61 -29.59 -6.36
CA GLN A 99 -22.35 -28.99 -5.89
C GLN A 99 -21.49 -30.05 -5.18
N PHE A 100 -20.92 -30.96 -5.97
CA PHE A 100 -20.04 -32.03 -5.47
C PHE A 100 -18.60 -31.74 -5.91
N GLY A 101 -17.70 -31.61 -4.93
CA GLY A 101 -16.31 -31.25 -5.14
C GLY A 101 -15.34 -32.27 -4.60
N LEU A 102 -14.06 -31.93 -4.64
CA LEU A 102 -12.93 -32.74 -4.16
C LEU A 102 -12.14 -31.96 -3.12
N THR A 103 -11.69 -32.65 -2.09
CA THR A 103 -10.70 -32.13 -1.15
C THR A 103 -9.29 -32.22 -1.74
N ALA A 104 -8.31 -31.59 -1.12
CA ALA A 104 -6.91 -31.74 -1.53
C ALA A 104 -6.42 -33.19 -1.40
N GLU A 105 -6.91 -33.91 -0.39
CA GLU A 105 -6.67 -35.33 -0.20
C GLU A 105 -7.23 -36.16 -1.36
N ASN A 106 -8.48 -35.91 -1.76
CA ASN A 106 -9.07 -36.61 -2.91
C ASN A 106 -8.29 -36.36 -4.21
N LEU A 107 -7.81 -35.15 -4.45
CA LEU A 107 -6.97 -34.84 -5.60
C LEU A 107 -5.69 -35.68 -5.61
N LYS A 108 -5.04 -35.83 -4.46
CA LYS A 108 -3.83 -36.61 -4.31
C LYS A 108 -4.10 -38.11 -4.43
N ASP A 109 -5.07 -38.61 -3.67
CA ASP A 109 -5.24 -40.06 -3.47
C ASP A 109 -6.20 -40.68 -4.48
N ASP A 110 -7.40 -40.10 -4.69
CA ASP A 110 -8.43 -40.66 -5.54
C ASP A 110 -8.21 -40.33 -7.03
N LEU A 111 -7.71 -39.13 -7.36
CA LEU A 111 -7.43 -38.73 -8.73
C LEU A 111 -5.97 -38.93 -9.14
N CYS A 112 -5.14 -39.46 -8.25
CA CYS A 112 -3.74 -39.77 -8.50
C CYS A 112 -2.91 -38.60 -9.05
N LEU A 113 -3.20 -37.38 -8.60
CA LEU A 113 -2.49 -36.18 -9.06
C LEU A 113 -1.00 -36.29 -8.75
N PHE A 114 -0.17 -36.18 -9.75
CA PHE A 114 1.28 -36.36 -9.65
C PHE A 114 2.05 -35.14 -10.16
N LEU A 115 3.10 -34.78 -9.45
CA LEU A 115 4.11 -33.82 -9.88
C LEU A 115 5.50 -34.45 -9.66
N PRO A 116 6.40 -34.45 -10.69
CA PRO A 116 7.79 -34.86 -10.51
C PRO A 116 8.46 -33.99 -9.47
N MET A 117 8.97 -34.57 -8.39
CA MET A 117 9.68 -33.90 -7.31
C MET A 117 10.98 -34.65 -7.01
N PRO A 118 12.02 -33.96 -6.49
CA PRO A 118 13.29 -34.61 -6.11
C PRO A 118 13.12 -35.69 -5.05
N GLU A 119 12.21 -35.50 -4.11
CA GLU A 119 11.81 -36.46 -3.08
C GLU A 119 10.31 -36.69 -3.16
N GLN A 120 9.88 -37.95 -3.22
CA GLN A 120 8.47 -38.30 -3.26
C GLN A 120 7.94 -38.46 -1.83
N ASP A 121 7.57 -37.33 -1.24
CA ASP A 121 6.88 -37.27 0.05
C ASP A 121 5.40 -36.95 -0.15
N ALA A 122 4.54 -37.87 0.30
CA ALA A 122 3.09 -37.74 0.18
C ALA A 122 2.52 -36.57 0.99
N ASP A 123 3.09 -36.23 2.14
CA ASP A 123 2.67 -35.11 2.97
C ASP A 123 3.10 -33.78 2.37
N PHE A 124 4.30 -33.75 1.78
CA PHE A 124 4.78 -32.59 1.04
C PHE A 124 3.91 -32.30 -0.19
N LEU A 125 3.56 -33.34 -0.98
CA LEU A 125 2.65 -33.20 -2.12
C LEU A 125 1.27 -32.67 -1.70
N LEU A 126 0.72 -33.18 -0.60
CA LEU A 126 -0.56 -32.70 -0.06
C LEU A 126 -0.50 -31.23 0.34
N SER A 127 0.57 -30.83 1.04
CA SER A 127 0.80 -29.45 1.42
C SER A 127 0.92 -28.52 0.20
N LEU A 128 1.60 -28.99 -0.84
CA LEU A 128 1.77 -28.28 -2.10
C LEU A 128 0.44 -28.12 -2.85
N ILE A 129 -0.40 -29.17 -2.91
CA ILE A 129 -1.74 -29.11 -3.49
C ILE A 129 -2.60 -28.08 -2.73
N LYS A 130 -2.62 -28.12 -1.39
CA LYS A 130 -3.37 -27.15 -0.56
C LYS A 130 -2.93 -25.71 -0.80
N THR A 131 -1.63 -25.47 -0.91
CA THR A 131 -1.08 -24.15 -1.20
C THR A 131 -1.45 -23.69 -2.61
N THR A 132 -1.31 -24.59 -3.59
CA THR A 132 -1.63 -24.29 -4.99
C THR A 132 -3.12 -24.00 -5.20
N LEU A 133 -4.02 -24.73 -4.51
CA LEU A 133 -5.46 -24.45 -4.54
C LEU A 133 -5.78 -23.05 -4.01
N LYS A 134 -5.15 -22.61 -2.92
CA LYS A 134 -5.29 -21.24 -2.40
C LYS A 134 -4.79 -20.21 -3.40
N ASP A 135 -3.64 -20.47 -4.02
CA ASP A 135 -3.07 -19.57 -5.03
C ASP A 135 -3.98 -19.50 -6.28
N ILE A 136 -4.58 -20.64 -6.72
CA ILE A 136 -5.58 -20.67 -7.78
C ILE A 136 -6.78 -19.81 -7.39
N MET A 137 -7.39 -20.05 -6.22
CA MET A 137 -8.57 -19.29 -5.76
C MET A 137 -8.31 -17.80 -5.73
N THR A 138 -7.13 -17.39 -5.28
CA THR A 138 -6.73 -15.97 -5.26
C THR A 138 -6.56 -15.44 -6.69
N THR A 139 -5.88 -16.20 -7.55
CA THR A 139 -5.58 -15.76 -8.93
C THR A 139 -6.85 -15.60 -9.76
N VAL A 140 -7.79 -16.53 -9.63
CA VAL A 140 -9.07 -16.50 -10.38
C VAL A 140 -10.16 -15.73 -9.66
N SER A 141 -9.88 -15.19 -8.47
CA SER A 141 -10.82 -14.40 -7.66
C SER A 141 -12.17 -15.12 -7.42
N GLY A 142 -12.12 -16.43 -7.21
CA GLY A 142 -13.31 -17.27 -7.06
C GLY A 142 -14.15 -17.48 -8.31
N GLN A 143 -13.64 -17.09 -9.50
CA GLN A 143 -14.30 -17.40 -10.78
C GLN A 143 -14.15 -18.88 -11.13
N PHE A 144 -15.22 -19.51 -11.56
CA PHE A 144 -15.26 -20.89 -12.05
C PHE A 144 -14.83 -21.98 -11.05
N ILE A 145 -14.22 -21.65 -9.91
CA ILE A 145 -13.89 -22.59 -8.84
C ILE A 145 -14.53 -22.09 -7.55
N ILE A 146 -15.27 -22.95 -6.90
CA ILE A 146 -15.89 -22.71 -5.60
C ILE A 146 -15.24 -23.61 -4.56
N TYR A 147 -14.96 -23.03 -3.39
CA TYR A 147 -14.61 -23.75 -2.18
C TYR A 147 -15.80 -23.77 -1.24
N ASN A 148 -16.14 -24.97 -0.76
CA ASN A 148 -17.18 -25.17 0.23
C ASN A 148 -16.52 -25.42 1.61
N ASP A 149 -16.65 -24.46 2.51
CA ASP A 149 -16.04 -24.49 3.86
C ASP A 149 -16.61 -25.64 4.73
N ALA A 150 -17.86 -26.05 4.48
CA ALA A 150 -18.49 -27.09 5.30
C ALA A 150 -17.86 -28.48 5.12
N ASN A 151 -17.29 -28.76 3.94
CA ASN A 151 -16.72 -30.06 3.61
C ASN A 151 -15.31 -29.99 3.00
N ASN A 152 -14.69 -28.81 2.98
CA ASN A 152 -13.37 -28.53 2.41
C ASN A 152 -13.21 -28.95 0.94
N GLN A 153 -14.29 -28.90 0.16
CA GLN A 153 -14.29 -29.34 -1.23
C GLN A 153 -14.16 -28.18 -2.20
N TYR A 154 -13.45 -28.42 -3.30
CA TYR A 154 -13.32 -27.53 -4.46
C TYR A 154 -14.03 -28.13 -5.66
N PHE A 155 -14.79 -27.33 -6.43
CA PHE A 155 -15.46 -27.78 -7.64
C PHE A 155 -15.52 -26.68 -8.70
N ILE A 156 -15.64 -27.08 -9.97
CA ILE A 156 -15.84 -26.14 -11.07
C ILE A 156 -17.31 -25.72 -11.13
N ASP A 157 -17.56 -24.42 -10.98
CA ASP A 157 -18.87 -23.81 -11.13
C ASP A 157 -19.05 -23.37 -12.61
N VAL A 158 -20.04 -23.96 -13.28
CA VAL A 158 -20.34 -23.66 -14.67
C VAL A 158 -21.58 -22.77 -14.85
N ASP A 159 -22.27 -22.42 -13.75
CA ASP A 159 -23.57 -21.75 -13.79
C ASP A 159 -23.48 -20.23 -13.79
N LYS A 160 -22.33 -19.66 -13.38
CA LYS A 160 -22.10 -18.22 -13.39
C LYS A 160 -20.84 -17.85 -14.16
N ILE A 161 -20.99 -17.69 -15.47
CA ILE A 161 -19.97 -17.02 -16.29
C ILE A 161 -20.12 -15.51 -16.08
N VAL A 162 -19.68 -15.01 -14.93
CA VAL A 162 -19.51 -13.56 -14.73
C VAL A 162 -18.08 -13.22 -15.10
N ASP A 163 -17.88 -12.58 -16.24
CA ASP A 163 -16.58 -12.01 -16.58
C ASP A 163 -16.37 -10.74 -15.76
N TYR A 164 -15.79 -10.91 -14.56
CA TYR A 164 -15.49 -9.79 -13.66
C TYR A 164 -14.46 -8.84 -14.27
N ASP A 165 -13.52 -9.33 -15.08
CA ASP A 165 -12.50 -8.50 -15.70
C ASP A 165 -13.12 -7.59 -16.76
N GLU A 166 -14.02 -8.13 -17.57
CA GLU A 166 -14.74 -7.33 -18.56
C GLU A 166 -15.64 -6.28 -17.88
N LYS A 167 -16.37 -6.65 -16.81
CA LYS A 167 -17.19 -5.70 -16.04
C LYS A 167 -16.34 -4.60 -15.39
N ILE A 168 -15.17 -4.95 -14.86
CA ILE A 168 -14.24 -3.97 -14.29
C ILE A 168 -13.74 -3.03 -15.38
N LYS A 169 -13.34 -3.53 -16.55
CA LYS A 169 -12.90 -2.70 -17.69
C LYS A 169 -13.99 -1.77 -18.18
N GLN A 170 -15.21 -2.27 -18.34
CA GLN A 170 -16.36 -1.45 -18.74
C GLN A 170 -16.64 -0.35 -17.71
N LYS A 171 -16.63 -0.67 -16.42
CA LYS A 171 -16.79 0.34 -15.36
C LYS A 171 -15.64 1.33 -15.36
N ALA A 172 -14.38 0.88 -15.53
CA ALA A 172 -13.21 1.75 -15.55
C ALA A 172 -13.25 2.76 -16.71
N SER A 173 -13.77 2.36 -17.90
CA SER A 173 -13.85 3.24 -19.07
C SER A 173 -14.79 4.43 -18.90
N ILE A 174 -15.70 4.39 -17.94
CA ILE A 174 -16.68 5.46 -17.64
C ILE A 174 -16.41 6.20 -16.33
N MET A 175 -15.29 5.89 -15.65
CA MET A 175 -14.92 6.56 -14.41
C MET A 175 -14.51 8.01 -14.66
N ALA A 176 -15.13 8.92 -13.93
CA ALA A 176 -14.79 10.34 -14.00
C ALA A 176 -13.47 10.66 -13.27
N ASP A 177 -12.76 11.70 -13.71
CA ASP A 177 -11.50 12.13 -13.11
C ASP A 177 -11.62 12.41 -11.59
N GLY A 178 -12.75 12.95 -11.12
CA GLY A 178 -13.01 13.15 -9.69
C GLY A 178 -13.07 11.84 -8.88
N GLU A 179 -13.60 10.77 -9.45
CA GLU A 179 -13.59 9.45 -8.81
C GLU A 179 -12.18 8.87 -8.79
N LEU A 180 -11.42 9.01 -9.88
CA LEU A 180 -10.02 8.58 -9.94
C LEU A 180 -9.17 9.30 -8.90
N ASN A 181 -9.36 10.61 -8.73
CA ASN A 181 -8.66 11.41 -7.71
C ASN A 181 -8.96 10.89 -6.29
N ARG A 182 -10.21 10.55 -5.99
CA ARG A 182 -10.58 9.98 -4.68
C ARG A 182 -9.82 8.66 -4.40
N TYR A 183 -9.74 7.76 -5.37
CA TYR A 183 -9.00 6.51 -5.21
C TYR A 183 -7.48 6.72 -5.19
N PHE A 184 -6.96 7.71 -5.93
CA PHE A 184 -5.57 8.13 -5.84
C PHE A 184 -5.22 8.58 -4.41
N TYR A 185 -6.04 9.43 -3.80
CA TYR A 185 -5.81 9.86 -2.41
C TYR A 185 -5.87 8.71 -1.40
N GLN A 186 -6.75 7.73 -1.59
CA GLN A 186 -6.75 6.53 -0.76
C GLN A 186 -5.44 5.73 -0.85
N LEU A 187 -4.83 5.67 -2.06
CA LEU A 187 -3.52 5.04 -2.25
C LEU A 187 -2.41 5.86 -1.58
N VAL A 188 -2.36 7.15 -1.83
CA VAL A 188 -1.37 8.05 -1.22
C VAL A 188 -1.46 8.00 0.30
N TYR A 189 -2.66 8.09 0.86
CA TYR A 189 -2.89 7.96 2.29
C TYR A 189 -2.33 6.66 2.85
N SER A 190 -2.56 5.54 2.18
CA SER A 190 -2.02 4.25 2.61
C SER A 190 -0.49 4.11 2.46
N CYS A 191 0.13 4.84 1.51
CA CYS A 191 1.59 4.87 1.36
C CYS A 191 2.28 5.79 2.38
N LEU A 192 1.55 6.77 2.88
CA LEU A 192 2.08 7.72 3.86
C LEU A 192 2.09 7.16 5.29
N ASP A 193 1.50 5.97 5.50
CA ASP A 193 1.49 5.22 6.77
C ASP A 193 1.29 6.14 7.99
N TRP A 194 0.16 6.85 8.00
CA TRP A 194 -0.07 7.84 9.03
C TRP A 194 -0.83 7.26 10.21
N ASP A 195 -0.25 7.44 11.39
CA ASP A 195 -0.96 7.39 12.66
C ASP A 195 -1.91 8.61 12.84
N ALA A 196 -1.91 9.53 11.88
CA ALA A 196 -2.61 10.78 12.02
C ALA A 196 -4.11 10.59 11.81
N LYS A 197 -4.87 10.87 12.83
CA LYS A 197 -6.31 11.08 12.72
C LYS A 197 -6.55 12.28 11.79
N GLN A 198 -7.55 12.15 10.93
CA GLN A 198 -8.04 13.27 10.14
C GLN A 198 -8.34 14.45 11.09
N TYR A 199 -7.69 15.58 10.86
CA TYR A 199 -7.77 16.73 11.77
C TYR A 199 -9.18 17.33 11.81
N VAL A 200 -9.83 17.43 10.65
CA VAL A 200 -11.20 17.93 10.53
C VAL A 200 -12.06 16.86 9.86
N PRO A 201 -13.04 16.27 10.54
CA PRO A 201 -13.95 15.33 9.92
C PRO A 201 -14.64 15.93 8.69
N GLY A 202 -14.57 15.22 7.56
CA GLY A 202 -15.13 15.67 6.28
C GLY A 202 -14.18 16.48 5.40
N PHE A 203 -13.00 16.89 5.90
CA PHE A 203 -11.94 17.51 5.12
C PHE A 203 -10.71 16.62 5.10
N GLU A 204 -10.04 16.52 3.98
CA GLU A 204 -8.80 15.72 3.84
C GLU A 204 -7.57 16.53 4.28
N ILE A 205 -7.62 17.01 5.53
CA ILE A 205 -6.58 17.81 6.18
C ILE A 205 -5.99 16.99 7.32
N TYR A 206 -4.66 16.88 7.35
CA TYR A 206 -3.93 16.08 8.32
C TYR A 206 -2.83 16.90 8.98
N GLN A 207 -2.65 16.75 10.30
CA GLN A 207 -1.49 17.31 11.00
C GLN A 207 -0.23 16.58 10.54
N ARG A 208 0.85 17.34 10.35
CA ARG A 208 2.13 16.81 9.91
C ARG A 208 3.29 17.46 10.64
N ASP A 209 4.28 16.64 11.01
CA ASP A 209 5.53 17.10 11.55
C ASP A 209 6.63 16.87 10.51
N LEU A 210 7.42 17.89 10.21
CA LEU A 210 8.61 17.80 9.36
C LEU A 210 9.88 17.97 10.18
N ASN A 211 10.94 17.26 9.80
CA ASN A 211 12.25 17.51 10.35
C ASN A 211 12.82 18.81 9.78
N TRP A 212 13.27 19.68 10.64
CA TRP A 212 14.09 20.83 10.29
C TRP A 212 15.56 20.46 10.52
N ASP A 213 16.16 19.80 9.51
CA ASP A 213 17.45 19.12 9.66
C ASP A 213 18.61 20.07 10.00
N SER A 214 18.61 21.31 9.48
CA SER A 214 19.63 22.31 9.79
C SER A 214 19.68 22.68 11.29
N HIS A 215 18.57 22.47 12.01
CA HIS A 215 18.45 22.75 13.44
C HIS A 215 18.23 21.49 14.28
N ASN A 216 18.24 20.29 13.70
CA ASN A 216 17.93 19.02 14.39
C ASN A 216 16.61 19.05 15.15
N MET A 217 15.63 19.78 14.65
CA MET A 217 14.34 20.02 15.29
C MET A 217 13.21 19.61 14.37
N TYR A 218 11.99 19.51 14.87
CA TYR A 218 10.80 19.36 14.06
C TYR A 218 9.99 20.64 14.03
N ARG A 219 9.19 20.79 12.94
CA ARG A 219 8.20 21.85 12.81
C ARG A 219 6.85 21.23 12.54
N GLU A 220 5.78 21.85 13.01
CA GLU A 220 4.42 21.37 12.86
C GLU A 220 3.70 22.11 11.73
N GLY A 221 2.91 21.38 10.97
CA GLY A 221 2.13 21.91 9.88
C GLY A 221 0.95 21.04 9.50
N TYR A 222 0.44 21.27 8.30
CA TYR A 222 -0.69 20.54 7.76
C TYR A 222 -0.37 19.98 6.38
N LEU A 223 -1.02 18.88 6.07
CA LEU A 223 -1.05 18.31 4.73
C LEU A 223 -2.50 18.24 4.25
N PHE A 224 -2.70 18.69 3.02
CA PHE A 224 -3.97 18.67 2.30
C PHE A 224 -3.90 17.63 1.19
N LEU A 225 -4.88 16.74 1.15
CA LEU A 225 -5.13 15.89 -0.01
C LEU A 225 -6.29 16.50 -0.80
N GLY A 226 -5.99 17.05 -1.96
CA GLY A 226 -7.00 17.67 -2.80
C GLY A 226 -6.61 19.05 -3.32
N LEU A 227 -7.58 19.75 -3.89
CA LEU A 227 -7.41 21.16 -4.29
C LEU A 227 -7.02 21.97 -3.05
N PRO A 228 -6.29 23.10 -3.24
CA PRO A 228 -6.00 23.99 -2.15
C PRO A 228 -7.30 24.35 -1.45
N GLY A 229 -7.53 23.70 -0.32
CA GLY A 229 -8.60 24.10 0.57
C GLY A 229 -8.31 25.50 1.09
N GLU A 230 -9.31 26.15 1.62
CA GLU A 230 -9.06 27.41 2.30
C GLU A 230 -8.16 27.12 3.50
N ARG A 231 -6.94 27.70 3.48
CA ARG A 231 -5.96 27.61 4.56
C ARG A 231 -6.55 27.97 5.93
N SER A 232 -7.55 28.88 5.93
CA SER A 232 -8.31 29.27 7.11
C SER A 232 -9.05 28.11 7.82
N THR A 233 -9.30 27.00 7.14
CA THR A 233 -9.93 25.82 7.74
C THR A 233 -8.98 25.01 8.61
N ALA A 234 -7.65 25.16 8.43
CA ALA A 234 -6.62 24.50 9.22
C ALA A 234 -6.23 25.37 10.42
N GLN A 235 -6.86 25.16 11.57
CA GLN A 235 -6.63 25.92 12.81
C GLN A 235 -6.11 24.99 13.93
N PRO A 236 -5.23 25.48 14.82
CA PRO A 236 -4.52 26.78 14.76
C PRO A 236 -3.54 26.85 13.60
N GLU A 237 -3.17 28.05 13.18
CA GLU A 237 -2.10 28.24 12.20
C GLU A 237 -0.83 27.51 12.61
N ARG A 238 -0.14 26.95 11.63
CA ARG A 238 1.11 26.20 11.81
C ARG A 238 2.20 26.76 10.90
N ASP A 239 3.38 26.16 10.99
CA ASP A 239 4.56 26.69 10.32
C ASP A 239 4.57 26.48 8.82
N PHE A 240 3.86 25.42 8.33
CA PHE A 240 3.89 25.04 6.92
C PHE A 240 2.60 24.33 6.48
N TYR A 241 2.40 24.32 5.16
CA TYR A 241 1.28 23.68 4.48
C TYR A 241 1.78 22.90 3.26
N ILE A 242 1.51 21.59 3.23
CA ILE A 242 1.82 20.70 2.11
C ILE A 242 0.52 20.39 1.39
N HIS A 243 0.51 20.56 0.06
CA HIS A 243 -0.63 20.22 -0.77
C HIS A 243 -0.22 19.12 -1.75
N ILE A 244 -0.92 17.97 -1.72
CA ILE A 244 -0.82 16.94 -2.75
C ILE A 244 -1.99 17.15 -3.70
N MET A 245 -1.68 17.60 -4.91
CA MET A 245 -2.66 18.05 -5.89
C MET A 245 -3.33 16.87 -6.60
N PRO A 246 -4.62 17.02 -7.01
CA PRO A 246 -5.31 15.97 -7.76
C PRO A 246 -4.64 15.77 -9.12
N PRO A 247 -4.32 14.50 -9.49
CA PRO A 247 -3.61 14.22 -10.74
C PRO A 247 -4.44 14.38 -12.01
N TYR A 248 -5.78 14.45 -11.91
CA TYR A 248 -6.68 14.43 -13.07
C TYR A 248 -7.73 15.52 -13.00
N GLY A 249 -8.09 16.10 -14.15
CA GLY A 249 -9.24 16.99 -14.30
C GLY A 249 -9.16 18.35 -13.58
N ALA A 250 -8.12 18.58 -12.78
CA ALA A 250 -7.88 19.89 -12.21
C ALA A 250 -7.17 20.77 -13.25
N GLY A 251 -7.79 21.92 -13.61
CA GLY A 251 -7.07 22.98 -14.30
C GLY A 251 -5.88 23.46 -13.48
N GLU A 252 -5.05 24.34 -14.02
CA GLU A 252 -3.96 24.94 -13.24
C GLU A 252 -4.54 25.65 -12.02
N PRO A 253 -4.22 25.17 -10.81
CA PRO A 253 -4.76 25.77 -9.60
C PRO A 253 -4.18 27.17 -9.43
N SER A 254 -5.04 28.13 -9.03
CA SER A 254 -4.57 29.44 -8.59
C SER A 254 -3.81 29.29 -7.26
N VAL A 255 -2.50 29.15 -7.32
CA VAL A 255 -1.62 29.02 -6.16
C VAL A 255 -1.10 30.39 -5.75
N LYS A 256 -1.14 30.67 -4.44
CA LYS A 256 -0.70 31.96 -3.89
C LYS A 256 0.83 32.10 -3.80
N ASN A 257 1.59 31.02 -4.06
CA ASN A 257 3.06 30.98 -3.98
C ASN A 257 3.64 31.53 -2.67
N LEU A 258 3.00 31.21 -1.55
CA LEU A 258 3.45 31.63 -0.23
C LEU A 258 4.70 30.84 0.19
N PRO A 259 5.62 31.43 0.98
CA PRO A 259 6.87 30.76 1.35
C PRO A 259 6.68 29.59 2.30
N ASP A 260 5.54 29.48 2.96
CA ASP A 260 5.15 28.42 3.88
C ASP A 260 4.24 27.35 3.24
N GLU A 261 4.07 27.41 1.90
CA GLU A 261 3.28 26.44 1.15
C GLU A 261 4.11 25.73 0.08
N VAL A 262 3.94 24.42 -0.04
CA VAL A 262 4.54 23.59 -1.10
C VAL A 262 3.48 22.69 -1.74
N TYR A 263 3.55 22.54 -3.06
CA TYR A 263 2.58 21.80 -3.85
C TYR A 263 3.26 20.64 -4.58
N PHE A 264 2.71 19.43 -4.44
CA PHE A 264 3.17 18.22 -5.08
C PHE A 264 2.20 17.83 -6.20
N PHE A 265 2.68 17.78 -7.42
CA PHE A 265 1.93 17.40 -8.63
C PHE A 265 2.35 16.02 -9.07
N PHE A 266 1.46 15.04 -8.99
CA PHE A 266 1.75 13.66 -9.37
C PHE A 266 1.95 13.54 -10.89
N LYS A 267 3.07 12.90 -11.29
CA LYS A 267 3.41 12.61 -12.69
C LYS A 267 2.77 11.30 -13.10
N SER A 268 1.50 11.35 -13.49
CA SER A 268 0.77 10.18 -13.90
C SER A 268 1.22 9.69 -15.28
N SER A 269 1.62 8.41 -15.38
CA SER A 269 1.74 7.73 -16.67
C SER A 269 0.38 7.24 -17.14
N VAL A 270 0.27 6.97 -18.44
CA VAL A 270 -0.95 6.36 -19.03
C VAL A 270 -1.26 5.02 -18.35
N GLU A 271 -0.24 4.19 -18.18
CA GLU A 271 -0.36 2.88 -17.53
C GLU A 271 -0.82 2.99 -16.07
N PHE A 272 -0.31 3.98 -15.32
CA PHE A 272 -0.76 4.22 -13.95
C PHE A 272 -2.23 4.65 -13.92
N LYS A 273 -2.66 5.57 -14.80
CA LYS A 273 -4.06 6.02 -14.90
C LYS A 273 -5.00 4.86 -15.22
N GLU A 274 -4.64 4.02 -16.18
CA GLU A 274 -5.42 2.83 -16.54
C GLU A 274 -5.53 1.84 -15.37
N THR A 275 -4.41 1.55 -14.71
CA THR A 275 -4.39 0.65 -13.55
C THR A 275 -5.19 1.22 -12.37
N LEU A 276 -5.10 2.52 -12.14
CA LEU A 276 -5.92 3.20 -11.13
C LEU A 276 -7.42 3.13 -11.47
N GLY A 277 -7.77 3.28 -12.75
CA GLY A 277 -9.14 3.11 -13.23
C GLY A 277 -9.69 1.71 -12.94
N LEU A 278 -8.90 0.68 -13.18
CA LEU A 278 -9.28 -0.70 -12.85
C LEU A 278 -9.44 -0.90 -11.34
N PHE A 279 -8.55 -0.34 -10.52
CA PHE A 279 -8.68 -0.38 -9.06
C PHE A 279 -9.95 0.30 -8.57
N ALA A 280 -10.20 1.52 -9.08
CA ALA A 280 -11.38 2.30 -8.73
C ALA A 280 -12.68 1.58 -9.12
N ALA A 281 -12.72 1.01 -10.33
CA ALA A 281 -13.85 0.25 -10.85
C ALA A 281 -14.11 -1.01 -10.03
N ALA A 282 -13.08 -1.81 -9.74
CA ALA A 282 -13.20 -3.01 -8.93
C ALA A 282 -13.68 -2.68 -7.51
N SER A 283 -13.13 -1.61 -6.89
CA SER A 283 -13.54 -1.16 -5.55
C SER A 283 -14.98 -0.65 -5.54
N SER A 284 -15.40 0.10 -6.55
CA SER A 284 -16.78 0.59 -6.70
C SER A 284 -17.77 -0.57 -6.89
N LEU A 285 -17.44 -1.54 -7.74
CA LEU A 285 -18.27 -2.73 -7.95
C LEU A 285 -18.38 -3.57 -6.68
N ALA A 286 -17.30 -3.70 -5.90
CA ALA A 286 -17.33 -4.38 -4.61
C ALA A 286 -18.27 -3.73 -3.59
N GLN A 287 -18.44 -2.40 -3.64
CA GLN A 287 -19.34 -1.68 -2.71
C GLN A 287 -20.82 -1.92 -3.00
N ILE A 288 -21.17 -2.15 -4.27
CA ILE A 288 -22.56 -2.33 -4.71
C ILE A 288 -22.95 -3.79 -4.91
N SER A 289 -21.99 -4.72 -4.80
CA SER A 289 -22.21 -6.16 -4.94
C SER A 289 -22.34 -6.84 -3.57
N GLU A 290 -22.95 -8.01 -3.55
CA GLU A 290 -23.13 -8.83 -2.34
C GLU A 290 -22.56 -10.24 -2.54
N GLY A 291 -22.36 -10.97 -1.44
CA GLY A 291 -21.91 -12.35 -1.43
C GLY A 291 -20.61 -12.58 -2.22
N LYS A 292 -20.58 -13.62 -3.05
CA LYS A 292 -19.39 -14.02 -3.82
C LYS A 292 -18.92 -12.98 -4.83
N ASP A 293 -19.83 -12.22 -5.43
CA ASP A 293 -19.47 -11.18 -6.39
C ASP A 293 -18.69 -10.06 -5.68
N LYS A 294 -19.09 -9.69 -4.46
CA LYS A 294 -18.38 -8.72 -3.62
C LYS A 294 -16.95 -9.20 -3.32
N GLU A 295 -16.81 -10.45 -2.87
CA GLU A 295 -15.49 -11.03 -2.57
C GLU A 295 -14.59 -11.07 -3.81
N ALA A 296 -15.13 -11.45 -4.97
CA ALA A 296 -14.40 -11.47 -6.21
C ALA A 296 -13.85 -10.08 -6.60
N TYR A 297 -14.69 -9.04 -6.52
CA TYR A 297 -14.25 -7.67 -6.78
C TYR A 297 -13.28 -7.14 -5.74
N GLN A 298 -13.47 -7.46 -4.44
CA GLN A 298 -12.53 -7.08 -3.37
C GLN A 298 -11.15 -7.71 -3.59
N ASN A 299 -11.09 -8.99 -3.93
CA ASN A 299 -9.83 -9.68 -4.21
C ASN A 299 -9.10 -9.06 -5.40
N LYS A 300 -9.82 -8.78 -6.50
CA LYS A 300 -9.24 -8.10 -7.67
C LYS A 300 -8.76 -6.68 -7.33
N ALA A 301 -9.56 -5.90 -6.63
CA ALA A 301 -9.16 -4.57 -6.15
C ALA A 301 -7.91 -4.64 -5.26
N GLY A 302 -7.83 -5.62 -4.36
CA GLY A 302 -6.66 -5.84 -3.51
C GLY A 302 -5.38 -6.17 -4.29
N MET A 303 -5.47 -6.98 -5.34
CA MET A 303 -4.34 -7.30 -6.22
C MET A 303 -3.85 -6.06 -6.98
N ILE A 304 -4.78 -5.32 -7.61
CA ILE A 304 -4.47 -4.12 -8.37
C ILE A 304 -3.87 -3.04 -7.45
N ARG A 305 -4.44 -2.87 -6.24
CA ARG A 305 -3.92 -1.93 -5.23
C ARG A 305 -2.47 -2.22 -4.85
N LYS A 306 -2.10 -3.49 -4.66
CA LYS A 306 -0.70 -3.88 -4.37
C LYS A 306 0.26 -3.43 -5.48
N ASN A 307 -0.13 -3.58 -6.74
CA ASN A 307 0.68 -3.14 -7.88
C ASN A 307 0.84 -1.61 -7.91
N LEU A 308 -0.22 -0.86 -7.62
CA LEU A 308 -0.18 0.60 -7.56
C LEU A 308 0.70 1.10 -6.39
N ILE A 309 0.59 0.49 -5.22
CA ILE A 309 1.45 0.81 -4.06
C ILE A 309 2.91 0.50 -4.39
N LYS A 310 3.18 -0.63 -5.03
CA LYS A 310 4.53 -0.99 -5.50
C LYS A 310 5.07 0.07 -6.47
N TYR A 311 4.27 0.48 -7.47
CA TYR A 311 4.65 1.54 -8.41
C TYR A 311 5.01 2.84 -7.68
N LEU A 312 4.19 3.30 -6.74
CA LEU A 312 4.47 4.51 -5.96
C LEU A 312 5.75 4.37 -5.14
N SER A 313 5.96 3.22 -4.51
CA SER A 313 7.16 2.93 -3.72
C SER A 313 8.44 2.88 -4.57
N GLU A 314 8.39 2.29 -5.76
CA GLU A 314 9.53 2.21 -6.69
C GLU A 314 9.87 3.56 -7.32
N ASN A 315 8.88 4.43 -7.53
CA ASN A 315 9.03 5.74 -8.16
C ASN A 315 8.97 6.92 -7.17
N LYS A 316 9.08 6.66 -5.88
CA LYS A 316 8.88 7.64 -4.79
C LYS A 316 9.71 8.93 -4.90
N ASN A 317 10.87 8.88 -5.54
CA ASN A 317 11.75 10.03 -5.72
C ASN A 317 11.57 10.76 -7.06
N THR A 318 10.71 10.27 -7.95
CA THR A 318 10.50 10.81 -9.29
C THR A 318 9.05 11.10 -9.63
N CYS A 319 8.11 10.55 -8.82
CA CYS A 319 6.69 10.56 -9.16
C CYS A 319 5.98 11.91 -8.96
N PHE A 320 6.67 12.93 -8.39
CA PHE A 320 6.12 14.27 -8.24
C PHE A 320 6.98 15.33 -8.91
N ASP A 321 6.33 16.34 -9.44
CA ASP A 321 6.89 17.67 -9.61
C ASP A 321 6.48 18.53 -8.41
N ILE A 322 7.36 19.43 -7.97
CA ILE A 322 7.14 20.28 -6.81
C ILE A 322 7.03 21.73 -7.27
N LEU A 323 6.02 22.43 -6.81
CA LEU A 323 5.93 23.89 -6.97
C LEU A 323 6.16 24.56 -5.63
N TYR A 324 7.22 25.37 -5.54
CA TYR A 324 7.59 26.11 -4.34
C TYR A 324 8.03 27.52 -4.69
N LYS A 325 7.49 28.52 -4.01
CA LYS A 325 7.73 29.96 -4.26
C LYS A 325 7.60 30.34 -5.76
N GLY A 326 6.63 29.75 -6.46
CA GLY A 326 6.40 29.97 -7.89
C GLY A 326 7.38 29.26 -8.82
N THR A 327 8.34 28.50 -8.30
CA THR A 327 9.30 27.76 -9.11
C THR A 327 8.92 26.28 -9.16
N LYS A 328 8.84 25.75 -10.39
CA LYS A 328 8.61 24.33 -10.62
C LYS A 328 9.92 23.56 -10.56
N LEU A 329 10.01 22.59 -9.66
CA LEU A 329 11.19 21.78 -9.38
C LEU A 329 10.87 20.30 -9.62
N GLN A 330 11.85 19.53 -10.08
CA GLN A 330 11.74 18.09 -10.12
C GLN A 330 12.11 17.50 -8.74
N MET A 331 11.27 16.60 -8.22
CA MET A 331 11.50 16.01 -6.90
C MET A 331 12.88 15.37 -6.77
N ILE A 332 13.37 14.69 -7.82
CA ILE A 332 14.68 14.07 -7.84
C ILE A 332 15.82 15.08 -7.66
N GLU A 333 15.66 16.30 -8.19
CA GLU A 333 16.66 17.37 -8.06
C GLU A 333 16.66 17.97 -6.65
N VAL A 334 15.46 18.16 -6.07
CA VAL A 334 15.31 18.60 -4.68
C VAL A 334 15.97 17.63 -3.71
N LEU A 335 15.78 16.33 -3.93
CA LEU A 335 16.30 15.27 -3.07
C LEU A 335 17.81 14.98 -3.26
N LYS A 336 18.48 15.61 -4.25
CA LYS A 336 19.86 15.31 -4.61
C LYS A 336 20.82 15.45 -3.42
N GLY A 337 21.55 14.37 -3.14
CA GLY A 337 22.54 14.31 -2.07
C GLY A 337 22.00 14.00 -0.67
N LYS A 338 20.68 14.01 -0.48
CA LYS A 338 20.04 13.68 0.80
C LYS A 338 19.16 12.43 0.75
N TYR A 339 18.81 11.96 -0.46
CA TYR A 339 17.96 10.80 -0.65
C TYR A 339 18.69 9.48 -0.38
N ASN A 340 18.04 8.60 0.39
CA ASN A 340 18.44 7.21 0.57
C ASN A 340 17.35 6.29 -0.01
N ARG A 341 17.75 5.24 -0.72
CA ARG A 341 16.84 4.25 -1.33
C ARG A 341 15.99 3.49 -0.30
N ASP A 342 16.50 3.33 0.92
CA ASP A 342 15.80 2.64 2.01
C ASP A 342 14.67 3.47 2.64
N MET A 343 14.61 4.77 2.34
CA MET A 343 13.49 5.62 2.79
C MET A 343 12.18 5.11 2.20
N ASP A 344 11.13 5.15 2.97
CA ASP A 344 9.78 4.86 2.47
C ASP A 344 9.19 6.05 1.66
N PHE A 345 7.97 5.87 1.16
CA PHE A 345 7.30 6.91 0.37
C PHE A 345 7.05 8.17 1.20
N LYS A 346 6.62 7.99 2.44
CA LYS A 346 6.36 9.07 3.40
C LYS A 346 7.61 9.88 3.69
N ASP A 347 8.69 9.20 4.09
CA ASP A 347 9.96 9.87 4.42
C ASP A 347 10.53 10.62 3.22
N THR A 348 10.29 10.12 2.02
CA THR A 348 10.74 10.78 0.78
C THR A 348 9.97 12.08 0.51
N VAL A 349 8.65 12.08 0.69
CA VAL A 349 7.81 13.29 0.55
C VAL A 349 8.15 14.31 1.64
N ASP A 350 8.30 13.85 2.88
CA ASP A 350 8.67 14.73 4.01
C ASP A 350 10.03 15.36 3.84
N LEU A 351 11.03 14.60 3.38
CA LEU A 351 12.35 15.11 3.09
C LEU A 351 12.32 16.21 2.02
N ALA A 352 11.56 15.97 0.93
CA ALA A 352 11.43 16.97 -0.13
C ALA A 352 10.79 18.27 0.37
N ALA A 353 9.72 18.16 1.17
CA ALA A 353 9.07 19.32 1.78
C ALA A 353 10.00 20.03 2.78
N SER A 354 10.71 19.27 3.63
CA SER A 354 11.68 19.80 4.59
C SER A 354 12.79 20.60 3.92
N ILE A 355 13.32 20.10 2.79
CA ILE A 355 14.34 20.83 2.01
C ILE A 355 13.78 22.14 1.45
N CYS A 356 12.56 22.13 0.92
CA CYS A 356 11.91 23.33 0.42
C CYS A 356 11.75 24.39 1.53
N PHE A 357 11.35 23.99 2.72
CA PHE A 357 11.06 24.90 3.83
C PHE A 357 12.29 25.34 4.67
N ASP A 358 13.45 24.68 4.51
CA ASP A 358 14.62 24.95 5.37
C ASP A 358 15.02 26.44 5.39
N GLU A 359 15.14 27.07 4.21
CA GLU A 359 15.44 28.50 4.10
C GLU A 359 14.34 29.38 4.71
N TYR A 360 13.07 29.01 4.53
CA TYR A 360 11.95 29.74 5.10
C TYR A 360 11.97 29.65 6.63
N PHE A 361 12.20 28.47 7.22
CA PHE A 361 12.29 28.33 8.67
C PHE A 361 13.48 29.09 9.23
N CYS A 362 14.65 29.03 8.58
CA CYS A 362 15.81 29.81 9.01
C CYS A 362 15.55 31.33 8.98
N GLY A 363 14.84 31.81 7.95
CA GLY A 363 14.46 33.22 7.86
C GLY A 363 13.39 33.64 8.87
N LYS A 364 12.41 32.77 9.13
CA LYS A 364 11.34 33.02 10.11
C LYS A 364 11.83 32.95 11.56
N TYR A 365 12.80 32.08 11.82
CA TYR A 365 13.32 31.79 13.16
C TYR A 365 14.85 31.93 13.25
N PRO A 366 15.42 33.11 12.97
CA PRO A 366 16.87 33.29 12.86
C PRO A 366 17.60 33.02 14.17
N ASP A 367 16.92 33.18 15.30
CA ASP A 367 17.48 33.00 16.64
C ASP A 367 17.20 31.62 17.24
N TYR A 368 16.54 30.70 16.50
CA TYR A 368 16.26 29.37 17.02
C TYR A 368 17.55 28.59 17.27
N PRO A 369 17.67 27.84 18.40
CA PRO A 369 18.91 27.12 18.71
C PRO A 369 19.13 25.96 17.74
N ILE A 370 20.38 25.76 17.34
CA ILE A 370 20.78 24.53 16.63
C ILE A 370 20.98 23.44 17.68
N MET A 371 20.06 22.47 17.66
CA MET A 371 20.08 21.37 18.63
C MET A 371 21.23 20.41 18.33
N LYS A 372 21.99 20.02 19.35
CA LYS A 372 23.08 19.03 19.25
C LYS A 372 22.58 17.59 19.25
N THR A 373 21.30 17.37 19.50
CA THR A 373 20.62 16.08 19.39
C THR A 373 19.33 16.25 18.60
N LYS A 374 18.92 15.20 17.87
CA LYS A 374 17.69 15.26 17.05
C LYS A 374 16.46 15.26 17.95
N ILE A 375 15.68 16.31 17.84
CA ILE A 375 14.41 16.47 18.54
C ILE A 375 13.26 16.18 17.58
N THR A 376 12.36 15.32 18.00
CA THR A 376 11.13 14.96 17.30
C THR A 376 9.95 15.14 18.24
N ARG A 377 8.73 15.26 17.71
CA ARG A 377 7.53 15.32 18.56
C ARG A 377 7.43 14.15 19.55
N LYS A 378 7.88 12.95 19.16
CA LYS A 378 7.82 11.74 20.00
C LYS A 378 8.77 11.81 21.20
N ASN A 379 9.96 12.42 21.04
CA ASN A 379 10.98 12.45 22.10
C ASN A 379 11.07 13.80 22.84
N MET A 380 10.36 14.82 22.38
CA MET A 380 10.45 16.17 22.94
C MET A 380 10.17 16.22 24.45
N ALA A 381 9.02 15.69 24.87
CA ALA A 381 8.61 15.71 26.28
C ALA A 381 9.62 14.99 27.20
N GLU A 382 10.12 13.84 26.76
CA GLU A 382 11.11 13.06 27.50
C GLU A 382 12.47 13.78 27.54
N ASN A 383 12.90 14.36 26.44
CA ASN A 383 14.15 15.10 26.37
C ASN A 383 14.12 16.35 27.28
N VAL A 384 12.98 17.07 27.28
CA VAL A 384 12.76 18.21 28.20
C VAL A 384 12.79 17.74 29.64
N ARG A 385 12.10 16.66 29.99
CA ARG A 385 12.14 16.09 31.34
C ARG A 385 13.58 15.77 31.78
N GLN A 386 14.37 15.13 30.90
CA GLN A 386 15.78 14.84 31.20
C GLN A 386 16.62 16.10 31.39
N ALA A 387 16.36 17.17 30.63
CA ALA A 387 17.03 18.44 30.81
C ALA A 387 16.73 19.06 32.20
N PHE A 388 15.49 18.95 32.70
CA PHE A 388 15.17 19.35 34.07
C PHE A 388 15.82 18.44 35.12
N ASP A 389 15.83 17.14 34.92
CA ASP A 389 16.46 16.15 35.80
C ASP A 389 17.98 16.40 35.97
N TYR A 390 18.62 17.02 34.97
CA TYR A 390 20.05 17.42 35.08
C TYR A 390 20.33 18.33 36.27
N PHE A 391 19.44 19.30 36.53
CA PHE A 391 19.56 20.21 37.67
C PHE A 391 19.31 19.49 39.00
N ALA A 392 18.60 18.39 39.01
CA ALA A 392 18.42 17.49 40.14
C ALA A 392 19.58 16.48 40.34
N GLY A 393 20.64 16.60 39.55
CA GLY A 393 21.83 15.75 39.62
C GLY A 393 21.82 14.51 38.69
N ARG A 394 20.76 14.29 37.92
CA ARG A 394 20.66 13.17 36.97
C ARG A 394 21.19 13.58 35.59
N LYS A 395 22.50 13.44 35.39
CA LYS A 395 23.18 13.88 34.17
C LYS A 395 23.12 12.81 33.11
N THR A 396 22.24 12.96 32.11
CA THR A 396 22.20 12.13 30.91
C THR A 396 22.89 12.84 29.74
N GLN A 397 23.35 12.06 28.73
CA GLN A 397 23.94 12.61 27.52
C GLN A 397 22.95 13.52 26.77
N ILE A 398 21.69 13.12 26.69
CA ILE A 398 20.63 13.89 26.02
C ILE A 398 20.42 15.23 26.74
N ALA A 399 20.29 15.21 28.05
CA ALA A 399 20.17 16.43 28.87
C ALA A 399 21.34 17.38 28.64
N THR A 400 22.58 16.85 28.67
CA THR A 400 23.79 17.63 28.40
C THR A 400 23.75 18.29 27.03
N LEU A 401 23.44 17.53 25.98
CA LEU A 401 23.37 18.04 24.61
C LEU A 401 22.27 19.09 24.45
N MET A 402 21.11 18.89 25.06
CA MET A 402 20.02 19.88 25.03
C MET A 402 20.45 21.18 25.71
N LEU A 403 20.94 21.13 26.96
CA LEU A 403 21.34 22.32 27.70
C LEU A 403 22.51 23.06 27.03
N GLN A 404 23.44 22.33 26.40
CA GLN A 404 24.49 22.92 25.58
C GLN A 404 23.94 23.61 24.34
N SER A 405 22.87 23.08 23.74
CA SER A 405 22.22 23.70 22.56
C SER A 405 21.62 25.06 22.91
N TYR A 406 21.08 25.21 24.11
CA TYR A 406 20.57 26.49 24.61
C TYR A 406 21.67 27.40 25.18
N GLY A 407 22.94 26.96 25.20
CA GLY A 407 24.05 27.72 25.76
C GLY A 407 24.04 27.81 27.30
N ILE A 408 23.25 26.96 27.99
CA ILE A 408 23.13 26.92 29.45
C ILE A 408 24.32 26.17 30.06
N LEU A 409 24.94 25.23 29.35
CA LEU A 409 26.11 24.49 29.77
C LEU A 409 27.33 24.87 28.91
N ASP A 410 28.45 25.15 29.62
CA ASP A 410 29.79 25.24 29.06
C ASP A 410 30.62 24.06 29.59
N GLY A 411 30.81 23.04 28.74
CA GLY A 411 31.25 21.73 29.21
C GLY A 411 30.22 21.13 30.20
N ASP A 412 30.67 20.83 31.41
CA ASP A 412 29.79 20.31 32.49
C ASP A 412 29.36 21.38 33.49
N LYS A 413 29.72 22.66 33.26
CA LYS A 413 29.41 23.76 34.17
C LYS A 413 28.15 24.48 33.70
N ILE A 414 27.24 24.71 34.65
CA ILE A 414 26.04 25.51 34.41
C ILE A 414 26.47 26.99 34.38
N ARG A 415 26.24 27.65 33.24
CA ARG A 415 26.52 29.06 32.97
C ARG A 415 25.36 29.73 32.28
N PRO A 416 24.30 30.09 32.97
CA PRO A 416 23.10 30.68 32.37
C PRO A 416 23.40 31.97 31.59
N GLU A 417 24.43 32.71 32.01
CA GLU A 417 24.88 33.98 31.42
C GLU A 417 25.40 33.78 29.98
N GLY A 418 25.79 32.55 29.61
CA GLY A 418 26.20 32.18 28.27
C GLY A 418 25.01 31.94 27.29
N SER A 419 23.82 31.83 27.85
CA SER A 419 22.59 31.61 27.09
C SER A 419 21.84 32.91 26.87
N LYS A 420 21.62 33.31 25.60
CA LYS A 420 20.77 34.47 25.31
C LYS A 420 19.34 34.31 25.86
N TYR A 421 18.82 33.12 25.88
CA TYR A 421 17.48 32.81 26.42
C TYR A 421 17.45 32.94 27.95
N ALA A 422 18.41 32.36 28.65
CA ALA A 422 18.49 32.46 30.11
C ALA A 422 18.79 33.91 30.53
N SER A 423 19.68 34.63 29.83
CA SER A 423 19.97 36.03 30.08
C SER A 423 18.73 36.91 29.97
N TYR A 424 17.88 36.69 28.94
CA TYR A 424 16.62 37.43 28.84
C TYR A 424 15.73 37.28 30.07
N PHE A 425 15.54 36.04 30.57
CA PHE A 425 14.73 35.83 31.78
C PHE A 425 15.41 36.37 33.02
N ILE A 426 16.73 36.24 33.14
CA ILE A 426 17.49 36.81 34.27
C ILE A 426 17.34 38.33 34.28
N ASP A 427 17.46 39.02 33.18
CA ASP A 427 17.33 40.47 33.08
C ASP A 427 15.89 40.91 33.37
N LYS A 428 14.90 40.18 32.87
CA LYS A 428 13.48 40.40 33.20
C LYS A 428 13.20 40.25 34.70
N ILE A 429 13.76 39.21 35.33
CA ILE A 429 13.67 39.01 36.78
C ILE A 429 14.34 40.16 37.55
N LYS A 430 15.55 40.58 37.15
CA LYS A 430 16.30 41.69 37.80
C LYS A 430 15.60 43.03 37.65
N SER A 431 14.81 43.25 36.63
CA SER A 431 14.05 44.48 36.41
C SER A 431 12.77 44.59 37.25
N LEU A 432 12.39 43.52 37.96
CA LEU A 432 11.21 43.53 38.81
C LEU A 432 11.41 44.31 40.08
N PRO A 433 10.39 44.99 40.60
CA PRO A 433 10.43 45.59 41.94
C PRO A 433 10.61 44.49 43.03
N PRO A 434 11.04 44.85 44.25
CA PRO A 434 11.41 43.87 45.29
C PRO A 434 10.35 42.81 45.66
N GLN A 435 9.11 42.99 45.29
CA GLN A 435 8.01 42.04 45.45
C GLN A 435 7.31 41.68 44.13
N GLY A 436 7.96 41.98 43.02
CA GLY A 436 7.43 41.68 41.68
C GLY A 436 7.42 40.20 41.40
N VAL A 437 6.39 39.73 40.68
CA VAL A 437 6.23 38.35 40.26
C VAL A 437 6.16 38.32 38.71
N ILE A 438 6.88 37.40 38.10
CA ILE A 438 6.69 37.10 36.65
C ILE A 438 5.50 36.17 36.54
N ASN A 439 4.47 36.58 35.81
CA ASN A 439 3.35 35.72 35.47
C ASN A 439 3.75 34.78 34.33
N PHE A 440 3.04 33.66 34.25
CA PHE A 440 3.23 32.70 33.16
C PHE A 440 3.01 33.33 31.74
N SER A 441 2.06 34.28 31.64
CA SER A 441 1.85 35.09 30.44
C SER A 441 3.06 35.90 30.01
N ASP A 442 3.81 36.46 31.02
CA ASP A 442 5.00 37.27 30.73
C ASP A 442 6.16 36.43 30.18
N ILE A 443 6.18 35.14 30.48
CA ILE A 443 7.13 34.16 29.90
C ILE A 443 6.79 33.86 28.43
N PHE A 444 5.51 33.82 28.09
CA PHE A 444 5.06 33.53 26.73
C PHE A 444 5.00 34.79 25.84
N ASP A 445 5.17 35.97 26.39
CA ASP A 445 5.13 37.24 25.65
C ASP A 445 6.49 37.60 25.01
N MET A 446 7.38 36.61 24.89
CA MET A 446 8.65 36.73 24.13
C MET A 446 8.43 37.16 22.66
N LYS A 447 7.25 36.94 22.11
CA LYS A 447 6.85 37.37 20.78
C LYS A 447 7.00 38.86 20.59
N ASN A 448 6.62 39.67 21.59
CA ASN A 448 6.66 41.13 21.49
C ASN A 448 8.06 41.70 21.77
N ASP A 449 8.89 41.00 22.57
CA ASP A 449 10.20 41.49 22.99
C ASP A 449 11.35 41.12 22.03
N TYR A 450 11.17 40.06 21.18
CA TYR A 450 12.18 39.56 20.24
C TYR A 450 11.70 39.43 18.78
N GLU A 451 10.56 39.98 18.47
CA GLU A 451 9.92 39.78 17.13
C GLU A 451 9.73 38.29 16.76
N TYR A 452 9.72 37.38 17.75
CA TYR A 452 9.41 35.98 17.49
C TYR A 452 7.93 35.82 17.19
N GLU A 453 7.59 35.53 15.95
CA GLU A 453 6.20 35.31 15.53
C GLU A 453 5.55 34.09 16.16
N ASP A 454 6.28 33.22 16.84
CA ASP A 454 5.75 31.99 17.41
C ASP A 454 6.17 31.78 18.87
N SER A 455 5.24 32.05 19.79
CA SER A 455 5.39 31.83 21.23
C SER A 455 5.40 30.32 21.65
N ARG A 456 5.57 29.41 20.71
CA ARG A 456 5.61 27.96 21.00
C ARG A 456 7.02 27.49 21.37
N PHE A 457 7.69 28.18 22.28
CA PHE A 457 8.64 27.51 23.15
C PHE A 457 7.84 26.65 24.13
N HIS A 458 7.50 25.42 23.72
CA HIS A 458 7.13 24.42 24.68
C HIS A 458 8.40 24.03 25.44
N ILE A 459 8.68 24.72 26.51
CA ILE A 459 9.63 24.32 27.57
C ILE A 459 8.92 23.32 28.46
#